data_2d5f05810091e8e769f88bc5e99cbe89
#
_entry.id   2d5f05810091e8e769f88bc5e99cbe89
#
_cell.length_a   1.000
_cell.length_b   1.000
_cell.length_c   1.000
_cell.angle_alpha   90.00
_cell.angle_beta   90.00
_cell.angle_gamma   90.00
#
_symmetry.space_group_name_H-M   'P 1'
#
loop_
_entity.id
_entity.type
_entity.pdbx_description
1 polymer ?
#
loop_
_entity_poly.entity_id
_entity_poly.type
_entity_poly.pdbx_seq_one_letter_code
_entity_poly.pdbx_strand_id
1 'polypeptide(L)'
;MNSFEKICPICKNKNEKEAAVCRHCGAPLNTESRLRATTRNTDIKINYSEKFDEINVDEKIIPANGIAVYFAGTTKPVEIITEKEFIIGRRIIENNTESFLDLSDFDGFKMGLSRRHAMIRRTESDYEIIDLSSTNGTWLNDERLVPYTPYPLPSGSQLRLSRIRLYILHRLSSIKNQTETQPKPHLKP
;
A
#
# COMPACT_ATOMS: atom_id res chain seq x y z
N MET A 1 -31.08 -18.90 5.82
CA MET A 1 -29.98 -19.34 6.70
C MET A 1 -28.89 -18.30 6.59
N ASN A 2 -28.70 -17.46 7.62
CA ASN A 2 -27.67 -16.42 7.60
C ASN A 2 -26.31 -17.09 7.82
N SER A 3 -25.55 -17.25 6.74
CA SER A 3 -24.16 -17.62 6.85
C SER A 3 -23.41 -16.40 7.43
N PHE A 4 -22.95 -16.49 8.66
CA PHE A 4 -22.12 -15.46 9.28
C PHE A 4 -20.84 -15.31 8.45
N GLU A 5 -20.70 -14.17 7.79
CA GLU A 5 -19.53 -13.84 6.98
C GLU A 5 -18.39 -13.36 7.89
N LYS A 6 -17.16 -13.84 7.64
CA LYS A 6 -15.97 -13.27 8.26
C LYS A 6 -15.57 -12.01 7.52
N ILE A 7 -15.39 -10.91 8.23
CA ILE A 7 -14.84 -9.67 7.66
C ILE A 7 -13.32 -9.69 7.81
N CYS A 8 -12.61 -9.53 6.70
CA CYS A 8 -11.16 -9.45 6.72
C CYS A 8 -10.71 -8.19 7.50
N PRO A 9 -9.87 -8.32 8.53
CA PRO A 9 -9.40 -7.17 9.30
C PRO A 9 -8.50 -6.24 8.49
N ILE A 10 -7.90 -6.74 7.40
CA ILE A 10 -6.96 -5.98 6.57
C ILE A 10 -7.70 -5.21 5.47
N CYS A 11 -8.40 -5.92 4.57
CA CYS A 11 -9.05 -5.29 3.41
C CYS A 11 -10.57 -5.08 3.57
N LYS A 12 -11.14 -5.43 4.75
CA LYS A 12 -12.56 -5.29 5.10
C LYS A 12 -13.54 -6.07 4.21
N ASN A 13 -13.03 -6.85 3.26
CA ASN A 13 -13.88 -7.70 2.43
C ASN A 13 -14.48 -8.86 3.20
N LYS A 14 -15.68 -9.23 2.80
CA LYS A 14 -16.43 -10.35 3.35
C LYS A 14 -15.89 -11.68 2.83
N ASN A 15 -15.85 -12.66 3.70
CA ASN A 15 -15.37 -14.01 3.41
C ASN A 15 -16.36 -15.04 3.97
N GLU A 16 -16.27 -16.25 3.49
CA GLU A 16 -17.04 -17.36 4.02
C GLU A 16 -16.64 -17.64 5.48
N LYS A 17 -17.57 -18.11 6.27
CA LYS A 17 -17.38 -18.39 7.71
C LYS A 17 -16.17 -19.30 7.97
N GLU A 18 -15.98 -20.31 7.13
CA GLU A 18 -14.93 -21.31 7.27
C GLU A 18 -13.60 -20.90 6.58
N ALA A 19 -13.56 -19.74 5.93
CA ALA A 19 -12.36 -19.30 5.25
C ALA A 19 -11.20 -19.12 6.25
N ALA A 20 -10.09 -19.80 6.00
CA ALA A 20 -8.86 -19.69 6.79
C ALA A 20 -8.04 -18.45 6.37
N VAL A 21 -8.16 -18.07 5.09
CA VAL A 21 -7.50 -16.91 4.51
C VAL A 21 -8.50 -16.05 3.75
N CYS A 22 -8.26 -14.76 3.70
CA CYS A 22 -9.09 -13.86 2.93
C CYS A 22 -8.94 -14.12 1.42
N ARG A 23 -10.06 -14.41 0.75
CA ARG A 23 -10.08 -14.66 -0.71
C ARG A 23 -9.65 -13.44 -1.53
N HIS A 24 -9.76 -12.24 -0.95
CA HIS A 24 -9.45 -10.98 -1.61
C HIS A 24 -7.97 -10.59 -1.46
N CYS A 25 -7.43 -10.54 -0.24
CA CYS A 25 -6.05 -10.07 0.00
C CYS A 25 -5.09 -11.18 0.48
N GLY A 26 -5.58 -12.41 0.69
CA GLY A 26 -4.76 -13.53 1.16
C GLY A 26 -4.43 -13.50 2.66
N ALA A 27 -4.89 -12.49 3.40
CA ALA A 27 -4.62 -12.37 4.82
C ALA A 27 -5.26 -13.51 5.62
N PRO A 28 -4.60 -14.05 6.66
CA PRO A 28 -5.18 -15.06 7.53
C PRO A 28 -6.36 -14.46 8.31
N LEU A 29 -7.47 -15.19 8.33
CA LEU A 29 -8.70 -14.80 9.02
C LEU A 29 -8.80 -15.39 10.43
N ASN A 30 -7.91 -16.32 10.79
CA ASN A 30 -7.82 -16.90 12.11
C ASN A 30 -6.69 -16.25 12.90
N THR A 31 -6.95 -15.86 14.14
CA THR A 31 -6.01 -15.17 15.02
C THR A 31 -4.74 -15.98 15.28
N GLU A 32 -4.87 -17.31 15.33
CA GLU A 32 -3.73 -18.22 15.57
C GLU A 32 -2.73 -18.29 14.41
N SER A 33 -3.19 -18.07 13.18
CA SER A 33 -2.34 -18.11 11.98
C SER A 33 -1.44 -16.88 11.86
N ARG A 34 -1.74 -15.79 12.54
CA ARG A 34 -0.93 -14.55 12.54
C ARG A 34 0.42 -14.73 13.21
N LEU A 35 0.53 -15.66 14.17
CA LEU A 35 1.76 -15.91 14.91
C LEU A 35 2.75 -16.84 14.20
N ARG A 36 2.35 -17.43 13.08
CA ARG A 36 3.17 -18.39 12.31
C ARG A 36 3.67 -17.87 10.97
N ALA A 37 3.68 -16.57 10.75
CA ALA A 37 4.38 -16.00 9.60
C ALA A 37 5.89 -16.23 9.80
N THR A 38 6.38 -17.40 9.35
CA THR A 38 7.79 -17.74 9.39
C THR A 38 8.55 -16.83 8.44
N THR A 39 9.22 -15.87 9.02
CA THR A 39 10.23 -15.06 8.37
C THR A 39 11.38 -15.98 7.96
N ARG A 40 11.48 -16.33 6.71
CA ARG A 40 12.72 -16.91 6.19
C ARG A 40 13.71 -15.76 6.06
N ASN A 41 14.56 -15.63 7.07
CA ASN A 41 15.72 -14.77 7.05
C ASN A 41 16.69 -15.28 5.98
N THR A 42 16.67 -14.64 4.83
CA THR A 42 17.84 -14.63 3.96
C THR A 42 18.45 -13.25 4.09
N ASP A 43 19.25 -13.07 5.14
CA ASP A 43 20.07 -11.87 5.33
C ASP A 43 21.17 -11.82 4.25
N ILE A 44 20.78 -11.43 3.05
CA ILE A 44 21.73 -10.95 2.07
C ILE A 44 21.99 -9.49 2.44
N LYS A 45 23.10 -9.24 3.13
CA LYS A 45 23.63 -7.89 3.34
C LYS A 45 24.00 -7.30 1.98
N ILE A 46 23.05 -6.66 1.33
CA ILE A 46 23.32 -5.79 0.20
C ILE A 46 23.62 -4.42 0.78
N ASN A 47 24.87 -3.98 0.62
CA ASN A 47 25.32 -2.66 1.06
C ASN A 47 24.65 -1.59 0.19
N TYR A 48 23.58 -1.00 0.70
CA TYR A 48 22.79 0.03 0.01
C TYR A 48 23.08 1.41 0.61
N SER A 49 24.26 1.95 0.37
CA SER A 49 24.62 3.33 0.74
C SER A 49 24.38 4.33 -0.41
N GLU A 50 23.44 4.08 -1.29
CA GLU A 50 23.04 5.12 -2.25
C GLU A 50 21.92 5.94 -1.62
N LYS A 51 22.29 7.15 -1.15
CA LYS A 51 21.33 8.22 -0.88
C LYS A 51 20.50 8.40 -2.15
N PHE A 52 19.17 8.35 -2.00
CA PHE A 52 18.30 8.79 -3.08
C PHE A 52 18.60 10.25 -3.33
N ASP A 53 19.16 10.57 -4.48
CA ASP A 53 19.19 11.94 -4.95
C ASP A 53 17.74 12.44 -4.98
N GLU A 54 17.51 13.66 -4.51
CA GLU A 54 16.19 14.28 -4.51
C GLU A 54 15.61 14.18 -5.92
N ILE A 55 14.55 13.36 -6.07
CA ILE A 55 13.87 13.24 -7.34
C ILE A 55 13.12 14.55 -7.55
N ASN A 56 13.63 15.38 -8.44
CA ASN A 56 12.95 16.62 -8.83
C ASN A 56 11.76 16.26 -9.72
N VAL A 57 10.63 15.97 -9.10
CA VAL A 57 9.38 15.58 -9.76
C VAL A 57 8.39 16.74 -9.71
N ASP A 58 7.75 17.02 -10.82
CA ASP A 58 6.62 17.97 -10.84
C ASP A 58 5.40 17.30 -10.17
N GLU A 59 5.18 17.58 -8.89
CA GLU A 59 4.04 17.06 -8.12
C GLU A 59 2.68 17.45 -8.71
N LYS A 60 2.64 18.45 -9.60
CA LYS A 60 1.40 18.89 -10.25
C LYS A 60 0.80 17.83 -11.16
N ILE A 61 1.60 16.86 -11.63
CA ILE A 61 1.10 15.75 -12.44
C ILE A 61 0.24 14.77 -11.61
N ILE A 62 0.36 14.80 -10.27
CA ILE A 62 -0.38 13.90 -9.39
C ILE A 62 -1.77 14.49 -9.13
N PRO A 63 -2.86 13.83 -9.56
CA PRO A 63 -4.20 14.30 -9.31
C PRO A 63 -4.52 14.33 -7.81
N ALA A 64 -5.54 15.07 -7.44
CA ALA A 64 -6.05 15.05 -6.07
C ALA A 64 -6.47 13.62 -5.68
N ASN A 65 -6.05 13.18 -4.51
CA ASN A 65 -6.21 11.80 -4.03
C ASN A 65 -5.52 10.75 -4.91
N GLY A 66 -4.53 11.17 -5.71
CA GLY A 66 -3.69 10.28 -6.50
C GLY A 66 -2.37 9.94 -5.81
N ILE A 67 -1.82 8.82 -6.21
CA ILE A 67 -0.51 8.33 -5.81
C ILE A 67 0.30 8.01 -7.07
N ALA A 68 1.53 8.50 -7.14
CA ALA A 68 2.47 8.23 -8.21
C ALA A 68 3.59 7.34 -7.70
N VAL A 69 3.90 6.29 -8.44
CA VAL A 69 4.92 5.30 -8.11
C VAL A 69 6.07 5.44 -9.10
N TYR A 70 7.28 5.60 -8.61
CA TYR A 70 8.50 5.73 -9.41
C TYR A 70 9.46 4.60 -9.08
N PHE A 71 10.24 4.16 -10.06
CA PHE A 71 11.46 3.42 -9.74
C PHE A 71 12.53 4.38 -9.19
N ALA A 72 13.37 3.86 -8.29
CA ALA A 72 14.51 4.61 -7.81
C ALA A 72 15.39 5.10 -8.98
N GLY A 73 15.72 6.39 -8.98
CA GLY A 73 16.54 7.00 -10.02
C GLY A 73 15.79 7.38 -11.32
N THR A 74 14.46 7.25 -11.37
CA THR A 74 13.67 7.71 -12.52
C THR A 74 12.90 8.97 -12.23
N THR A 75 12.70 9.82 -13.26
CA THR A 75 11.89 11.05 -13.16
C THR A 75 10.48 10.89 -13.71
N LYS A 76 10.19 9.75 -14.32
CA LYS A 76 8.85 9.41 -14.84
C LYS A 76 8.20 8.37 -13.94
N PRO A 77 6.94 8.53 -13.58
CA PRO A 77 6.22 7.52 -12.82
C PRO A 77 6.07 6.23 -13.62
N VAL A 78 6.13 5.10 -12.93
CA VAL A 78 5.72 3.81 -13.48
C VAL A 78 4.22 3.83 -13.73
N GLU A 79 3.48 4.36 -12.74
CA GLU A 79 2.03 4.44 -12.76
C GLU A 79 1.56 5.62 -11.88
N ILE A 80 0.41 6.19 -12.23
CA ILE A 80 -0.33 7.14 -11.39
C ILE A 80 -1.70 6.52 -11.13
N ILE A 81 -1.98 6.24 -9.86
CA ILE A 81 -3.14 5.47 -9.41
C ILE A 81 -4.06 6.39 -8.59
N THR A 82 -5.35 6.36 -8.87
CA THR A 82 -6.37 7.16 -8.18
C THR A 82 -7.34 6.33 -7.36
N GLU A 83 -7.31 5.04 -7.52
CA GLU A 83 -8.12 4.07 -6.78
C GLU A 83 -7.85 4.17 -5.28
N LYS A 84 -8.87 3.86 -4.50
CA LYS A 84 -8.79 3.94 -3.04
C LYS A 84 -7.81 2.91 -2.46
N GLU A 85 -7.72 1.75 -3.09
CA GLU A 85 -6.74 0.73 -2.75
C GLU A 85 -6.29 -0.03 -3.98
N PHE A 86 -5.05 -0.48 -3.97
CA PHE A 86 -4.48 -1.30 -5.02
C PHE A 86 -3.39 -2.21 -4.47
N ILE A 87 -3.12 -3.26 -5.21
CA ILE A 87 -2.07 -4.23 -4.88
C ILE A 87 -0.87 -3.99 -5.77
N ILE A 88 0.31 -4.17 -5.21
CA ILE A 88 1.57 -4.18 -5.94
C ILE A 88 2.10 -5.60 -5.95
N GLY A 89 2.51 -6.09 -7.12
CA GLY A 89 3.06 -7.42 -7.24
C GLY A 89 3.54 -7.75 -8.65
N ARG A 90 3.78 -9.04 -8.89
CA ARG A 90 4.13 -9.55 -10.19
C ARG A 90 3.01 -10.44 -10.71
N ARG A 91 2.32 -10.07 -11.71
CA ARG A 91 1.28 -10.85 -12.35
C ARG A 91 -0.06 -10.97 -11.63
N ILE A 92 -1.04 -10.63 -12.36
CA ILE A 92 -2.46 -10.79 -12.10
C ILE A 92 -2.92 -12.14 -12.64
N ILE A 93 -3.81 -12.79 -11.92
CA ILE A 93 -4.61 -13.88 -12.46
C ILE A 93 -5.72 -13.23 -13.27
N GLU A 94 -5.93 -13.67 -14.51
CA GLU A 94 -7.02 -13.23 -15.37
C GLU A 94 -8.35 -13.29 -14.62
N ASN A 95 -9.17 -12.23 -14.73
CA ASN A 95 -10.47 -12.04 -14.09
C ASN A 95 -10.45 -11.40 -12.68
N ASN A 96 -9.44 -10.65 -12.31
CA ASN A 96 -9.46 -9.90 -11.07
C ASN A 96 -9.99 -8.49 -11.29
N THR A 97 -11.02 -8.09 -10.50
CA THR A 97 -11.58 -6.73 -10.49
C THR A 97 -10.81 -5.77 -9.59
N GLU A 98 -9.71 -6.23 -8.99
CA GLU A 98 -8.87 -5.43 -8.10
C GLU A 98 -7.97 -4.49 -8.90
N SER A 99 -7.79 -3.28 -8.42
CA SER A 99 -6.74 -2.40 -8.90
C SER A 99 -5.37 -2.98 -8.54
N PHE A 100 -4.47 -3.01 -9.52
CA PHE A 100 -3.21 -3.73 -9.39
C PHE A 100 -2.09 -3.04 -10.16
N LEU A 101 -0.98 -2.80 -9.51
CA LEU A 101 0.27 -2.40 -10.13
C LEU A 101 1.11 -3.63 -10.42
N ASP A 102 1.14 -4.05 -11.69
CA ASP A 102 1.91 -5.21 -12.12
C ASP A 102 3.35 -4.82 -12.48
N LEU A 103 4.29 -5.37 -11.73
CA LEU A 103 5.72 -5.16 -11.96
C LEU A 103 6.39 -6.40 -12.61
N SER A 104 5.64 -7.25 -13.29
CA SER A 104 6.17 -8.42 -14.00
C SER A 104 7.18 -8.04 -15.06
N ASP A 105 6.90 -6.99 -15.86
CA ASP A 105 7.75 -6.52 -16.94
C ASP A 105 9.07 -5.89 -16.46
N PHE A 106 9.17 -5.61 -15.17
CA PHE A 106 10.37 -5.06 -14.52
C PHE A 106 11.18 -6.15 -13.81
N ASP A 107 11.28 -7.33 -14.39
CA ASP A 107 11.95 -8.48 -13.79
C ASP A 107 11.41 -8.89 -12.41
N GLY A 108 10.17 -8.60 -12.11
CA GLY A 108 9.55 -8.83 -10.79
C GLY A 108 9.78 -10.23 -10.23
N PHE A 109 9.78 -11.25 -11.10
CA PHE A 109 10.08 -12.62 -10.70
C PHE A 109 11.55 -12.80 -10.26
N LYS A 110 12.50 -12.36 -11.08
CA LYS A 110 13.95 -12.45 -10.78
C LYS A 110 14.32 -11.60 -9.57
N MET A 111 13.62 -10.47 -9.39
CA MET A 111 13.80 -9.59 -8.24
C MET A 111 13.14 -10.11 -6.97
N GLY A 112 12.48 -11.27 -7.02
CA GLY A 112 11.87 -11.93 -5.87
C GLY A 112 10.56 -11.32 -5.39
N LEU A 113 9.87 -10.54 -6.26
CA LEU A 113 8.56 -9.96 -5.95
C LEU A 113 7.50 -11.06 -5.86
N SER A 114 6.66 -11.03 -4.85
CA SER A 114 5.52 -11.92 -4.73
C SER A 114 4.40 -11.55 -5.70
N ARG A 115 3.51 -12.50 -6.05
CA ARG A 115 2.36 -12.24 -6.93
C ARG A 115 1.47 -11.14 -6.38
N ARG A 116 1.13 -11.23 -5.11
CA ARG A 116 0.51 -10.18 -4.30
C ARG A 116 1.54 -9.86 -3.21
N HIS A 117 2.25 -8.75 -3.34
CA HIS A 117 3.39 -8.46 -2.47
C HIS A 117 2.97 -7.53 -1.33
N ALA A 118 2.42 -6.40 -1.69
CA ALA A 118 1.95 -5.39 -0.75
C ALA A 118 0.66 -4.75 -1.26
N MET A 119 -0.07 -4.10 -0.37
CA MET A 119 -1.26 -3.33 -0.68
C MET A 119 -1.07 -1.89 -0.21
N ILE A 120 -1.40 -0.93 -1.05
CA ILE A 120 -1.52 0.47 -0.66
C ILE A 120 -3.00 0.81 -0.60
N ARG A 121 -3.39 1.51 0.47
CA ARG A 121 -4.76 1.92 0.72
C ARG A 121 -4.81 3.38 1.17
N ARG A 122 -5.74 4.15 0.59
CA ARG A 122 -6.04 5.49 1.04
C ARG A 122 -7.00 5.44 2.22
N THR A 123 -6.66 6.14 3.29
CA THR A 123 -7.53 6.42 4.44
C THR A 123 -8.24 7.76 4.26
N GLU A 124 -8.89 8.27 5.29
CA GLU A 124 -9.50 9.60 5.27
C GLU A 124 -8.47 10.73 5.25
N SER A 125 -7.33 10.51 5.89
CA SER A 125 -6.31 11.55 6.12
C SER A 125 -4.96 11.26 5.45
N ASP A 126 -4.69 10.04 4.98
CA ASP A 126 -3.39 9.65 4.44
C ASP A 126 -3.48 8.37 3.60
N TYR A 127 -2.32 7.82 3.25
CA TYR A 127 -2.16 6.49 2.68
C TYR A 127 -1.53 5.53 3.69
N GLU A 128 -1.81 4.26 3.54
CA GLU A 128 -1.22 3.16 4.31
C GLU A 128 -0.63 2.11 3.39
N ILE A 129 0.48 1.50 3.81
CA ILE A 129 1.10 0.34 3.18
C ILE A 129 0.96 -0.89 4.08
N ILE A 130 0.67 -2.04 3.48
CA ILE A 130 0.49 -3.31 4.17
C ILE A 130 1.24 -4.40 3.40
N ASP A 131 2.19 -5.06 4.03
CA ASP A 131 2.82 -6.26 3.47
C ASP A 131 1.81 -7.43 3.47
N LEU A 132 1.62 -8.08 2.34
CA LEU A 132 0.66 -9.19 2.20
C LEU A 132 1.32 -10.56 2.46
N SER A 133 2.18 -10.64 3.47
CA SER A 133 3.01 -11.83 3.76
C SER A 133 3.89 -12.21 2.58
N SER A 134 4.55 -11.21 2.04
CA SER A 134 5.44 -11.40 0.91
C SER A 134 6.61 -12.32 1.27
N THR A 135 7.08 -13.09 0.29
CA THR A 135 8.15 -14.09 0.52
C THR A 135 9.45 -13.45 0.99
N ASN A 136 9.79 -12.32 0.43
CA ASN A 136 11.08 -11.66 0.70
C ASN A 136 10.95 -10.38 1.53
N GLY A 137 9.73 -9.96 1.86
CA GLY A 137 9.45 -8.82 2.73
C GLY A 137 9.31 -7.48 2.01
N THR A 138 8.72 -6.55 2.74
CA THR A 138 8.51 -5.15 2.38
C THR A 138 9.23 -4.27 3.39
N TRP A 139 9.84 -3.17 2.93
CA TRP A 139 10.47 -2.16 3.78
C TRP A 139 9.96 -0.78 3.41
N LEU A 140 9.71 0.04 4.41
CA LEU A 140 9.34 1.44 4.28
C LEU A 140 10.44 2.28 4.94
N ASN A 141 11.11 3.16 4.20
CA ASN A 141 12.22 3.99 4.68
C ASN A 141 13.26 3.16 5.48
N ASP A 142 13.67 2.01 4.90
CA ASP A 142 14.60 1.01 5.47
C ASP A 142 14.08 0.22 6.69
N GLU A 143 12.90 0.52 7.21
CA GLU A 143 12.26 -0.28 8.26
C GLU A 143 11.46 -1.44 7.65
N ARG A 144 11.70 -2.65 8.13
CA ARG A 144 10.97 -3.84 7.66
C ARG A 144 9.58 -3.88 8.25
N LEU A 145 8.58 -4.03 7.38
CA LEU A 145 7.19 -4.11 7.80
C LEU A 145 6.83 -5.50 8.34
N VAL A 146 6.01 -5.50 9.39
CA VAL A 146 5.38 -6.72 9.88
C VAL A 146 4.21 -7.08 8.95
N PRO A 147 4.14 -8.32 8.45
CA PRO A 147 3.06 -8.74 7.58
C PRO A 147 1.67 -8.45 8.15
N TYR A 148 0.76 -8.03 7.28
CA TYR A 148 -0.65 -7.71 7.58
C TYR A 148 -0.86 -6.58 8.60
N THR A 149 0.17 -5.82 8.90
CA THR A 149 0.08 -4.63 9.76
C THR A 149 0.06 -3.38 8.87
N PRO A 150 -0.93 -2.49 9.01
CA PRO A 150 -0.92 -1.22 8.28
C PRO A 150 0.10 -0.26 8.88
N TYR A 151 0.85 0.39 8.00
CA TYR A 151 1.82 1.44 8.34
C TYR A 151 1.48 2.71 7.58
N PRO A 152 1.53 3.89 8.21
CA PRO A 152 1.41 5.16 7.50
C PRO A 152 2.42 5.24 6.36
N LEU A 153 1.99 5.76 5.20
CA LEU A 153 2.81 5.92 4.01
C LEU A 153 2.89 7.40 3.64
N PRO A 154 3.78 8.18 4.26
CA PRO A 154 3.96 9.60 3.90
C PRO A 154 4.38 9.79 2.44
N SER A 155 3.96 10.90 1.83
CA SER A 155 4.50 11.30 0.51
C SER A 155 6.01 11.53 0.61
N GLY A 156 6.75 11.08 -0.39
CA GLY A 156 8.21 11.08 -0.35
C GLY A 156 8.84 9.82 0.26
N SER A 157 8.04 8.80 0.57
CA SER A 157 8.55 7.55 1.15
C SER A 157 9.29 6.70 0.12
N GLN A 158 10.34 6.04 0.60
CA GLN A 158 11.00 4.95 -0.11
C GLN A 158 10.35 3.62 0.26
N LEU A 159 9.94 2.88 -0.74
CA LEU A 159 9.35 1.56 -0.58
C LEU A 159 10.26 0.53 -1.25
N ARG A 160 10.69 -0.49 -0.50
CA ARG A 160 11.43 -1.61 -1.04
C ARG A 160 10.61 -2.90 -0.94
N LEU A 161 10.31 -3.46 -2.09
CA LEU A 161 9.59 -4.71 -2.24
C LEU A 161 10.57 -5.80 -2.68
N SER A 162 11.05 -6.62 -1.76
CA SER A 162 12.17 -7.53 -2.03
C SER A 162 13.42 -6.75 -2.48
N ARG A 163 13.79 -6.83 -3.77
CA ARG A 163 14.92 -6.11 -4.39
C ARG A 163 14.48 -4.89 -5.20
N ILE A 164 13.18 -4.71 -5.43
CA ILE A 164 12.65 -3.58 -6.18
C ILE A 164 12.55 -2.38 -5.24
N ARG A 165 13.09 -1.24 -5.67
CA ARG A 165 13.02 0.02 -4.95
C ARG A 165 12.13 0.99 -5.69
N LEU A 166 11.14 1.50 -4.97
CA LEU A 166 10.17 2.46 -5.44
C LEU A 166 10.24 3.72 -4.59
N TYR A 167 9.86 4.83 -5.20
CA TYR A 167 9.64 6.10 -4.55
C TYR A 167 8.17 6.47 -4.71
N ILE A 168 7.54 6.85 -3.61
CA ILE A 168 6.10 7.08 -3.56
C ILE A 168 5.82 8.55 -3.31
N LEU A 169 5.09 9.17 -4.21
CA LEU A 169 4.53 10.51 -4.01
C LEU A 169 3.02 10.45 -4.07
N HIS A 170 2.36 11.19 -3.21
CA HIS A 170 0.90 11.29 -3.26
C HIS A 170 0.42 12.69 -2.88
N ARG A 171 -0.80 12.99 -3.29
CA ARG A 171 -1.47 14.25 -3.01
C ARG A 171 -2.88 13.97 -2.52
N LEU A 172 -3.18 14.38 -1.29
CA LEU A 172 -4.51 14.32 -0.72
C LEU A 172 -5.29 15.59 -1.03
N SER A 173 -6.59 15.45 -1.22
CA SER A 173 -7.48 16.61 -1.25
C SER A 173 -7.52 17.22 0.15
N SER A 174 -7.18 18.49 0.29
CA SER A 174 -7.41 19.20 1.53
C SER A 174 -8.91 19.19 1.82
N ILE A 175 -9.34 18.56 2.89
CA ILE A 175 -10.68 18.74 3.42
C ILE A 175 -10.72 20.20 3.89
N LYS A 176 -11.38 21.06 3.11
CA LYS A 176 -11.71 22.41 3.58
C LYS A 176 -12.69 22.20 4.73
N ASN A 177 -12.20 22.26 5.96
CA ASN A 177 -13.04 22.47 7.11
C ASN A 177 -13.73 23.83 6.89
N GLN A 178 -14.95 23.82 6.36
CA GLN A 178 -15.85 24.94 6.46
C GLN A 178 -16.23 25.06 7.94
N THR A 179 -15.42 25.80 8.66
CA THR A 179 -15.86 26.34 9.93
C THR A 179 -16.95 27.33 9.54
N GLU A 180 -18.20 26.89 9.58
CA GLU A 180 -19.36 27.78 9.54
C GLU A 180 -19.20 28.72 10.71
N THR A 181 -18.82 29.95 10.39
CA THR A 181 -18.91 31.09 11.30
C THR A 181 -20.38 31.33 11.51
N GLN A 182 -20.97 30.85 12.60
CA GLN A 182 -22.31 31.21 12.99
C GLN A 182 -22.38 32.72 13.18
N PRO A 183 -23.33 33.44 12.57
CA PRO A 183 -23.49 34.86 12.79
C PRO A 183 -23.94 35.05 14.26
N LYS A 184 -23.23 35.92 14.98
CA LYS A 184 -23.59 36.33 16.33
C LYS A 184 -24.99 36.95 16.31
N PRO A 185 -25.89 36.60 17.26
CA PRO A 185 -27.19 37.27 17.38
C PRO A 185 -26.97 38.74 17.76
N HIS A 186 -27.48 39.61 16.92
CA HIS A 186 -27.60 41.04 17.23
C HIS A 186 -28.57 41.22 18.40
N LEU A 187 -28.07 41.58 19.56
CA LEU A 187 -28.85 42.21 20.61
C LEU A 187 -29.14 43.66 20.19
N LYS A 188 -30.40 43.97 19.98
CA LYS A 188 -30.89 45.37 19.89
C LYS A 188 -31.12 45.89 21.28
N PRO A 189 -30.95 47.25 21.45
CA PRO A 189 -31.09 47.96 22.72
C PRO A 189 -32.51 48.02 23.25
#